data_c296867d92acb8677bb68583d5f5a724
#
_entry.id   c296867d92acb8677bb68583d5f5a724
#
_cell.length_a   1.000
_cell.length_b   1.000
_cell.length_c   1.000
_cell.angle_alpha   90.00
_cell.angle_beta   90.00
_cell.angle_gamma   90.00
#
_symmetry.space_group_name_H-M   'P 1'
#
loop_
_entity.id
_entity.type
_entity.pdbx_description
1 polymer ?
#
loop_
_entity_poly.entity_id
_entity_poly.type
_entity_poly.pdbx_seq_one_letter_code
_entity_poly.pdbx_strand_id
1 'polypeptide(L)'
;NILKIIELLNTDDDNSKLVSVKELAENEYMLNPSKYLQKERVIKNGVPFESVIKNITRGAQIKASVLDEIVSDEPTNMQYLMLANLQDSIISEDLPYLKEMDSKYEKYCIKNGSLVISKNASPVKMAIASVQEGNKILANGNLYVIELDEDKINPYFLEAYLESENGKAALSRVAVGATLLNLPVEGLKKVTIPLPDLKSQKIIADKYYAKINEIKELIENL
;
A
#
# COMPACT_ATOMS: atom_id res chain seq x y z
N ASN A 1 1.56 24.95 -21.83
CA ASN A 1 1.02 25.73 -22.95
C ASN A 1 -0.25 26.42 -22.49
N ILE A 2 -0.19 27.77 -22.32
CA ILE A 2 -1.26 28.61 -21.76
C ILE A 2 -2.56 28.49 -22.58
N LEU A 3 -2.45 28.41 -23.91
CA LEU A 3 -3.61 28.30 -24.79
C LEU A 3 -4.40 27.01 -24.53
N LYS A 4 -3.70 25.90 -24.30
CA LYS A 4 -4.36 24.61 -23.95
C LYS A 4 -5.05 24.67 -22.58
N ILE A 5 -4.48 25.41 -21.62
CA ILE A 5 -5.12 25.62 -20.30
C ILE A 5 -6.40 26.44 -20.46
N ILE A 6 -6.38 27.51 -21.28
CA ILE A 6 -7.57 28.34 -21.53
C ILE A 6 -8.67 27.54 -22.23
N GLU A 7 -8.32 26.69 -23.19
CA GLU A 7 -9.25 25.78 -23.87
C GLU A 7 -9.92 24.80 -22.91
N LEU A 8 -9.18 24.29 -21.92
CA LEU A 8 -9.65 23.35 -20.93
C LEU A 8 -10.53 23.98 -19.82
N LEU A 9 -10.50 25.31 -19.64
CA LEU A 9 -11.19 25.99 -18.54
C LEU A 9 -12.74 25.85 -18.57
N ASN A 10 -13.32 25.51 -19.71
CA ASN A 10 -14.77 25.40 -19.89
C ASN A 10 -15.21 24.08 -20.57
N THR A 11 -14.34 23.07 -20.56
CA THR A 11 -14.63 21.77 -21.20
C THR A 11 -14.45 20.64 -20.20
N ASP A 12 -15.29 19.63 -20.32
CA ASP A 12 -15.09 18.34 -19.64
C ASP A 12 -14.37 17.39 -20.60
N ASP A 13 -13.16 17.00 -20.25
CA ASP A 13 -12.39 15.98 -20.97
C ASP A 13 -11.60 15.10 -19.97
N ASP A 14 -10.69 14.28 -20.47
CA ASP A 14 -9.88 13.42 -19.60
C ASP A 14 -8.90 14.19 -18.68
N ASN A 15 -8.64 15.48 -18.94
CA ASN A 15 -7.72 16.33 -18.21
C ASN A 15 -8.39 17.49 -17.48
N SER A 16 -9.69 17.72 -17.73
CA SER A 16 -10.46 18.81 -17.14
C SER A 16 -11.89 18.40 -16.86
N LYS A 17 -12.45 18.89 -15.76
CA LYS A 17 -13.84 18.68 -15.37
C LYS A 17 -14.35 19.92 -14.64
N LEU A 18 -15.55 20.36 -15.02
CA LEU A 18 -16.30 21.35 -14.26
C LEU A 18 -16.94 20.66 -13.04
N VAL A 19 -16.52 21.08 -11.85
CA VAL A 19 -16.97 20.48 -10.60
C VAL A 19 -17.94 21.44 -9.92
N SER A 20 -19.14 20.97 -9.58
CA SER A 20 -20.12 21.76 -8.86
C SER A 20 -19.73 21.96 -7.39
N VAL A 21 -20.21 23.05 -6.77
CA VAL A 21 -20.02 23.30 -5.34
C VAL A 21 -20.57 22.14 -4.48
N LYS A 22 -21.65 21.50 -4.93
CA LYS A 22 -22.23 20.32 -4.26
C LYS A 22 -21.26 19.15 -4.31
N GLU A 23 -20.68 18.84 -5.46
CA GLU A 23 -19.69 17.76 -5.63
C GLU A 23 -18.40 18.06 -4.83
N LEU A 24 -17.98 19.32 -4.76
CA LEU A 24 -16.88 19.74 -3.89
C LEU A 24 -17.18 19.49 -2.43
N ALA A 25 -18.38 19.83 -1.96
CA ALA A 25 -18.81 19.61 -0.58
C ALA A 25 -18.88 18.11 -0.22
N GLU A 26 -19.39 17.28 -1.13
CA GLU A 26 -19.43 15.81 -0.99
C GLU A 26 -18.02 15.20 -0.88
N ASN A 27 -17.00 15.87 -1.43
CA ASN A 27 -15.59 15.50 -1.33
C ASN A 27 -14.82 16.35 -0.31
N GLU A 28 -15.52 16.90 0.72
CA GLU A 28 -14.91 17.66 1.81
C GLU A 28 -14.07 18.87 1.31
N TYR A 29 -14.47 19.47 0.21
CA TYR A 29 -13.76 20.57 -0.49
C TYR A 29 -12.31 20.26 -0.85
N MET A 30 -11.95 18.99 -0.97
CA MET A 30 -10.61 18.59 -1.41
C MET A 30 -10.41 18.84 -2.90
N LEU A 31 -9.37 19.60 -3.24
CA LEU A 31 -9.05 19.96 -4.63
C LEU A 31 -8.07 18.98 -5.30
N ASN A 32 -8.08 17.70 -4.89
CA ASN A 32 -7.26 16.69 -5.54
C ASN A 32 -7.89 16.28 -6.88
N PRO A 33 -7.24 16.54 -8.04
CA PRO A 33 -7.79 16.22 -9.36
C PRO A 33 -8.20 14.76 -9.54
N SER A 34 -7.50 13.82 -8.92
CA SER A 34 -7.82 12.40 -9.02
C SER A 34 -9.20 12.02 -8.45
N LYS A 35 -9.78 12.85 -7.58
CA LYS A 35 -11.15 12.68 -7.08
C LYS A 35 -12.22 13.02 -8.11
N TYR A 36 -11.89 13.84 -9.10
CA TYR A 36 -12.85 14.41 -10.06
C TYR A 36 -12.63 13.94 -11.49
N LEU A 37 -11.38 13.80 -11.92
CA LEU A 37 -11.03 13.46 -13.31
C LEU A 37 -11.08 11.96 -13.59
N GLN A 38 -10.79 11.14 -12.58
CA GLN A 38 -10.79 9.69 -12.77
C GLN A 38 -12.23 9.16 -12.79
N LYS A 39 -12.67 8.68 -13.93
CA LYS A 39 -13.93 7.93 -14.05
C LYS A 39 -13.83 6.68 -13.18
N GLU A 40 -14.78 6.51 -12.28
CA GLU A 40 -14.89 5.28 -11.51
C GLU A 40 -15.18 4.13 -12.48
N ARG A 41 -14.18 3.27 -12.67
CA ARG A 41 -14.42 2.05 -13.45
C ARG A 41 -15.20 1.10 -12.56
N VAL A 42 -16.44 0.83 -12.93
CA VAL A 42 -17.28 -0.16 -12.24
C VAL A 42 -16.58 -1.52 -12.32
N ILE A 43 -16.14 -2.01 -11.17
CA ILE A 43 -15.55 -3.34 -11.06
C ILE A 43 -16.70 -4.33 -10.97
N LYS A 44 -16.86 -5.16 -12.00
CA LYS A 44 -17.88 -6.22 -12.00
C LYS A 44 -17.59 -7.16 -10.82
N ASN A 45 -18.59 -7.37 -9.97
CA ASN A 45 -18.48 -8.16 -8.73
C ASN A 45 -17.38 -7.63 -7.76
N GLY A 46 -17.15 -6.31 -7.76
CA GLY A 46 -16.24 -5.68 -6.81
C GLY A 46 -16.81 -5.73 -5.39
N VAL A 47 -15.92 -5.90 -4.43
CA VAL A 47 -16.23 -5.91 -3.00
C VAL A 47 -15.40 -4.86 -2.25
N PRO A 48 -15.86 -4.34 -1.10
CA PRO A 48 -15.02 -3.50 -0.25
C PRO A 48 -13.79 -4.27 0.21
N PHE A 49 -12.63 -3.63 0.25
CA PHE A 49 -11.38 -4.25 0.69
C PHE A 49 -11.49 -4.83 2.11
N GLU A 50 -12.25 -4.17 3.00
CA GLU A 50 -12.48 -4.69 4.37
C GLU A 50 -13.04 -6.12 4.41
N SER A 51 -13.76 -6.57 3.38
CA SER A 51 -14.36 -7.91 3.35
C SER A 51 -13.35 -9.06 3.29
N VAL A 52 -12.09 -8.75 2.98
CA VAL A 52 -10.97 -9.71 2.89
C VAL A 52 -9.85 -9.41 3.89
N ILE A 53 -10.06 -8.43 4.79
CA ILE A 53 -9.12 -8.11 5.87
C ILE A 53 -9.48 -8.90 7.12
N LYS A 54 -8.52 -9.64 7.68
CA LYS A 54 -8.62 -10.24 9.03
C LYS A 54 -8.24 -9.23 10.11
N ASN A 55 -7.14 -8.51 9.88
CA ASN A 55 -6.65 -7.51 10.82
C ASN A 55 -5.88 -6.42 10.06
N ILE A 56 -5.91 -5.19 10.59
CA ILE A 56 -5.09 -4.08 10.12
C ILE A 56 -4.46 -3.40 11.33
N THR A 57 -3.15 -3.33 11.34
CA THR A 57 -2.37 -2.72 12.42
C THR A 57 -1.45 -1.64 11.83
N ARG A 58 -1.43 -0.48 12.46
CA ARG A 58 -0.39 0.51 12.19
C ARG A 58 0.89 0.08 12.88
N GLY A 59 2.02 0.14 12.18
CA GLY A 59 3.33 -0.20 12.74
C GLY A 59 3.73 0.63 13.97
N ALA A 60 4.78 0.23 14.63
CA ALA A 60 5.26 0.83 15.87
C ALA A 60 5.81 2.24 15.65
N GLN A 61 5.39 3.19 16.50
CA GLN A 61 5.98 4.52 16.58
C GLN A 61 7.10 4.51 17.61
N ILE A 62 8.33 4.32 17.14
CA ILE A 62 9.53 4.35 17.95
C ILE A 62 10.22 5.70 17.75
N LYS A 63 10.59 6.36 18.84
CA LYS A 63 11.40 7.60 18.78
C LYS A 63 12.79 7.26 18.24
N ALA A 64 13.39 8.16 17.45
CA ALA A 64 14.72 7.95 16.87
C ALA A 64 15.76 7.59 17.93
N SER A 65 15.80 8.32 19.06
CA SER A 65 16.73 8.03 20.15
C SER A 65 16.61 6.62 20.74
N VAL A 66 15.38 6.09 20.81
CA VAL A 66 15.15 4.73 21.29
C VAL A 66 15.57 3.71 20.22
N LEU A 67 15.31 4.03 18.95
CA LEU A 67 15.72 3.17 17.84
C LEU A 67 17.25 3.06 17.78
N ASP A 68 17.98 4.17 17.93
CA ASP A 68 19.43 4.22 17.94
C ASP A 68 20.04 3.34 19.07
N GLU A 69 19.35 3.22 20.22
CA GLU A 69 19.77 2.37 21.33
C GLU A 69 19.60 0.88 21.06
N ILE A 70 18.53 0.50 20.32
CA ILE A 70 18.14 -0.92 20.09
C ILE A 70 18.62 -1.47 18.75
N VAL A 71 19.11 -0.64 17.81
CA VAL A 71 19.74 -1.13 16.57
C VAL A 71 20.98 -1.94 16.89
N SER A 72 21.19 -3.03 16.17
CA SER A 72 22.33 -3.93 16.27
C SER A 72 23.17 -3.87 15.00
N ASP A 73 24.49 -3.78 15.15
CA ASP A 73 25.43 -3.94 14.04
C ASP A 73 25.62 -5.42 13.67
N GLU A 74 25.25 -6.33 14.57
CA GLU A 74 25.36 -7.77 14.37
C GLU A 74 24.00 -8.36 13.96
N PRO A 75 23.98 -9.36 13.06
CA PRO A 75 22.76 -10.05 12.68
C PRO A 75 22.02 -10.66 13.87
N THR A 76 20.71 -10.44 13.93
CA THR A 76 19.81 -11.05 14.93
C THR A 76 18.58 -11.62 14.22
N ASN A 77 17.72 -12.33 14.96
CA ASN A 77 16.44 -12.79 14.43
C ASN A 77 15.35 -11.70 14.43
N MET A 78 15.71 -10.45 14.71
CA MET A 78 14.79 -9.32 14.80
C MET A 78 15.25 -8.21 13.89
N GLN A 79 14.35 -7.74 13.02
CA GLN A 79 14.63 -6.70 12.03
C GLN A 79 13.57 -5.59 12.11
N TYR A 80 13.90 -4.43 11.56
CA TYR A 80 13.03 -3.26 11.53
C TYR A 80 12.74 -2.82 10.10
N LEU A 81 11.48 -2.86 9.69
CA LEU A 81 11.03 -2.43 8.38
C LEU A 81 10.62 -0.98 8.40
N MET A 82 11.32 -0.14 7.65
CA MET A 82 11.00 1.26 7.41
C MET A 82 10.40 1.46 6.02
N LEU A 83 9.76 2.61 5.80
CA LEU A 83 9.20 2.99 4.50
C LEU A 83 10.26 3.01 3.37
N ALA A 84 11.51 3.33 3.70
CA ALA A 84 12.60 3.34 2.73
C ALA A 84 12.93 1.95 2.18
N ASN A 85 12.68 0.90 2.97
CA ASN A 85 12.93 -0.49 2.59
C ASN A 85 11.82 -1.09 1.70
N LEU A 86 10.75 -0.34 1.41
CA LEU A 86 9.70 -0.73 0.47
C LEU A 86 9.94 -0.03 -0.88
N GLN A 87 10.18 -0.80 -1.92
CA GLN A 87 10.31 -0.30 -3.29
C GLN A 87 9.90 -1.36 -4.30
N ASP A 88 9.19 -0.96 -5.36
CA ASP A 88 8.82 -1.82 -6.49
C ASP A 88 8.17 -3.16 -6.09
N SER A 89 7.28 -3.11 -5.09
CA SER A 89 6.61 -4.29 -4.51
C SER A 89 7.57 -5.27 -3.81
N ILE A 90 8.75 -4.78 -3.43
CA ILE A 90 9.79 -5.56 -2.76
C ILE A 90 10.11 -4.95 -1.40
N ILE A 91 10.26 -5.80 -0.39
CA ILE A 91 10.92 -5.45 0.86
C ILE A 91 12.41 -5.76 0.70
N SER A 92 13.26 -4.76 0.94
CA SER A 92 14.71 -4.92 0.92
C SER A 92 15.15 -6.04 1.88
N GLU A 93 16.15 -6.80 1.51
CA GLU A 93 16.74 -7.82 2.37
C GLU A 93 17.61 -7.19 3.47
N ASP A 94 18.20 -6.02 3.18
CA ASP A 94 19.03 -5.26 4.12
C ASP A 94 18.17 -4.44 5.11
N LEU A 95 17.46 -5.15 5.98
CA LEU A 95 16.74 -4.50 7.08
C LEU A 95 17.66 -4.34 8.28
N PRO A 96 17.62 -3.18 8.97
CA PRO A 96 18.34 -3.01 10.23
C PRO A 96 17.97 -4.08 11.26
N TYR A 97 18.97 -4.67 11.89
CA TYR A 97 18.78 -5.61 13.00
C TYR A 97 18.50 -4.88 14.30
N LEU A 98 17.74 -5.51 15.18
CA LEU A 98 17.44 -5.00 16.52
C LEU A 98 18.08 -5.92 17.58
N LYS A 99 18.71 -5.35 18.61
CA LYS A 99 19.31 -6.09 19.74
C LYS A 99 18.27 -6.85 20.54
N GLU A 100 17.17 -6.15 20.85
CA GLU A 100 16.05 -6.71 21.59
C GLU A 100 14.77 -5.96 21.25
N MET A 101 13.65 -6.53 21.62
CA MET A 101 12.34 -5.90 21.45
C MET A 101 11.54 -6.05 22.73
N ASP A 102 11.07 -4.91 23.26
CA ASP A 102 10.09 -4.91 24.34
C ASP A 102 8.82 -5.64 23.88
N SER A 103 8.28 -6.51 24.72
CA SER A 103 7.09 -7.32 24.43
C SER A 103 5.87 -6.48 23.98
N LYS A 104 5.81 -5.21 24.38
CA LYS A 104 4.78 -4.26 23.91
C LYS A 104 4.80 -4.04 22.39
N TYR A 105 5.91 -4.30 21.71
CA TYR A 105 6.05 -4.16 20.27
C TYR A 105 5.68 -5.43 19.49
N GLU A 106 5.53 -6.58 20.11
CA GLU A 106 5.22 -7.85 19.43
C GLU A 106 3.97 -7.77 18.55
N LYS A 107 2.96 -7.05 18.99
CA LYS A 107 1.72 -6.82 18.23
C LYS A 107 1.91 -6.05 16.91
N TYR A 108 3.05 -5.43 16.70
CA TYR A 108 3.40 -4.71 15.48
C TYR A 108 4.32 -5.51 14.55
N CYS A 109 4.66 -6.74 14.93
CA CYS A 109 5.43 -7.63 14.08
C CYS A 109 4.57 -8.10 12.91
N ILE A 110 5.23 -8.19 11.77
CA ILE A 110 4.64 -8.59 10.51
C ILE A 110 4.50 -10.10 10.50
N LYS A 111 3.32 -10.59 10.15
CA LYS A 111 3.11 -12.03 9.87
C LYS A 111 3.41 -12.32 8.40
N ASN A 112 3.91 -13.52 8.14
CA ASN A 112 4.14 -13.97 6.76
C ASN A 112 2.86 -13.87 5.92
N GLY A 113 2.96 -13.45 4.66
CA GLY A 113 1.82 -13.24 3.76
C GLY A 113 1.02 -11.95 4.00
N SER A 114 1.35 -11.12 5.01
CA SER A 114 0.68 -9.83 5.21
C SER A 114 1.02 -8.85 4.09
N LEU A 115 0.02 -8.06 3.67
CA LEU A 115 0.25 -6.89 2.85
C LEU A 115 0.77 -5.75 3.75
N VAL A 116 1.97 -5.26 3.44
CA VAL A 116 2.53 -4.05 4.05
C VAL A 116 2.31 -2.90 3.08
N ILE A 117 1.69 -1.82 3.55
CA ILE A 117 1.39 -0.64 2.71
C ILE A 117 1.74 0.65 3.42
N SER A 118 2.28 1.61 2.68
CA SER A 118 2.64 2.92 3.22
C SER A 118 1.42 3.71 3.65
N LYS A 119 1.49 4.27 4.86
CA LYS A 119 0.48 5.22 5.35
C LYS A 119 0.63 6.59 4.68
N ASN A 120 1.86 7.07 4.57
CA ASN A 120 2.19 8.38 4.00
C ASN A 120 3.26 8.20 2.94
N ALA A 121 2.89 8.22 1.68
CA ALA A 121 3.83 8.18 0.56
C ALA A 121 3.17 8.67 -0.73
N SER A 122 3.98 9.20 -1.64
CA SER A 122 3.57 9.53 -2.99
C SER A 122 4.69 9.12 -3.95
N PRO A 123 4.51 8.06 -4.74
CA PRO A 123 3.35 7.16 -4.79
C PRO A 123 3.20 6.29 -3.53
N VAL A 124 2.02 5.68 -3.36
CA VAL A 124 1.80 4.65 -2.33
C VAL A 124 2.73 3.47 -2.60
N LYS A 125 3.42 3.00 -1.57
CA LYS A 125 4.31 1.85 -1.63
C LYS A 125 3.69 0.66 -0.92
N MET A 126 3.86 -0.53 -1.44
CA MET A 126 3.37 -1.76 -0.81
C MET A 126 4.23 -2.96 -1.18
N ALA A 127 4.14 -4.03 -0.39
CA ALA A 127 4.71 -5.34 -0.70
C ALA A 127 4.02 -6.43 0.13
N ILE A 128 4.03 -7.66 -0.36
CA ILE A 128 3.68 -8.84 0.44
C ILE A 128 4.90 -9.28 1.22
N ALA A 129 4.74 -9.38 2.54
CA ALA A 129 5.84 -9.74 3.42
C ALA A 129 6.12 -11.26 3.38
N SER A 130 7.40 -11.59 3.19
CA SER A 130 7.93 -12.93 3.39
C SER A 130 8.75 -12.92 4.69
N VAL A 131 8.26 -13.58 5.72
CA VAL A 131 8.91 -13.67 7.03
C VAL A 131 9.31 -15.11 7.28
N GLN A 132 10.62 -15.35 7.41
CA GLN A 132 11.14 -16.68 7.70
C GLN A 132 10.76 -17.13 9.11
N GLU A 133 10.58 -18.43 9.28
CA GLU A 133 10.28 -19.02 10.59
C GLU A 133 11.39 -18.70 11.60
N GLY A 134 11.01 -18.29 12.80
CA GLY A 134 11.93 -17.86 13.85
C GLY A 134 12.37 -16.40 13.78
N ASN A 135 12.15 -15.71 12.66
CA ASN A 135 12.45 -14.29 12.52
C ASN A 135 11.25 -13.41 12.85
N LYS A 136 11.52 -12.22 13.34
CA LYS A 136 10.54 -11.16 13.59
C LYS A 136 10.91 -9.91 12.82
N ILE A 137 9.96 -9.33 12.12
CA ILE A 137 10.12 -8.04 11.45
C ILE A 137 9.13 -7.06 12.05
N LEU A 138 9.65 -6.03 12.71
CA LEU A 138 8.86 -4.95 13.33
C LEU A 138 8.58 -3.88 12.28
N ALA A 139 7.30 -3.57 12.04
CA ALA A 139 6.92 -2.51 11.12
C ALA A 139 7.03 -1.11 11.74
N ASN A 140 7.54 -0.14 10.98
CA ASN A 140 7.56 1.29 11.32
C ASN A 140 6.14 1.90 11.30
N GLY A 141 5.90 2.91 12.14
CA GLY A 141 4.61 3.61 12.26
C GLY A 141 4.14 4.38 11.02
N ASN A 142 4.93 4.44 9.95
CA ASN A 142 4.51 4.95 8.63
C ASN A 142 3.97 3.86 7.71
N LEU A 143 3.85 2.63 8.22
CA LEU A 143 3.33 1.47 7.51
C LEU A 143 2.06 0.96 8.19
N TYR A 144 1.15 0.42 7.38
CA TYR A 144 0.11 -0.50 7.84
C TYR A 144 0.52 -1.92 7.50
N VAL A 145 0.25 -2.83 8.43
CA VAL A 145 0.37 -4.28 8.25
C VAL A 145 -1.05 -4.83 8.19
N ILE A 146 -1.40 -5.47 7.09
CA ILE A 146 -2.74 -5.96 6.81
C ILE A 146 -2.69 -7.48 6.68
N GLU A 147 -3.29 -8.16 7.64
CA GLU A 147 -3.50 -9.60 7.60
C GLU A 147 -4.72 -9.91 6.73
N LEU A 148 -4.53 -10.70 5.70
CA LEU A 148 -5.57 -11.02 4.72
C LEU A 148 -6.27 -12.33 5.06
N ASP A 149 -7.52 -12.45 4.61
CA ASP A 149 -8.29 -13.68 4.65
C ASP A 149 -7.94 -14.52 3.41
N GLU A 150 -6.91 -15.35 3.52
CA GLU A 150 -6.40 -16.15 2.41
C GLU A 150 -7.39 -17.21 1.90
N ASP A 151 -8.44 -17.50 2.67
CA ASP A 151 -9.56 -18.32 2.19
C ASP A 151 -10.43 -17.59 1.15
N LYS A 152 -10.28 -16.26 1.05
CA LYS A 152 -11.03 -15.40 0.12
C LYS A 152 -10.14 -14.75 -0.93
N ILE A 153 -8.94 -14.32 -0.53
CA ILE A 153 -8.07 -13.55 -1.42
C ILE A 153 -6.63 -14.03 -1.38
N ASN A 154 -6.04 -14.20 -2.55
CA ASN A 154 -4.61 -14.43 -2.68
C ASN A 154 -3.84 -13.11 -2.50
N PRO A 155 -2.85 -13.02 -1.60
CA PRO A 155 -2.11 -11.79 -1.32
C PRO A 155 -1.46 -11.16 -2.57
N TYR A 156 -0.80 -11.96 -3.41
CA TYR A 156 -0.15 -11.46 -4.63
C TYR A 156 -1.14 -11.06 -5.72
N PHE A 157 -2.34 -11.66 -5.76
CA PHE A 157 -3.41 -11.19 -6.63
C PHE A 157 -3.88 -9.80 -6.20
N LEU A 158 -4.08 -9.59 -4.89
CA LEU A 158 -4.47 -8.30 -4.36
C LEU A 158 -3.42 -7.23 -4.66
N GLU A 159 -2.15 -7.53 -4.40
CA GLU A 159 -1.04 -6.63 -4.68
C GLU A 159 -0.98 -6.28 -6.17
N ALA A 160 -1.08 -7.27 -7.06
CA ALA A 160 -1.12 -7.07 -8.52
C ALA A 160 -2.25 -6.12 -8.94
N TYR A 161 -3.43 -6.26 -8.31
CA TYR A 161 -4.54 -5.33 -8.56
C TYR A 161 -4.24 -3.93 -8.04
N LEU A 162 -3.77 -3.78 -6.80
CA LEU A 162 -3.51 -2.48 -6.19
C LEU A 162 -2.37 -1.73 -6.90
N GLU A 163 -1.40 -2.43 -7.47
CA GLU A 163 -0.32 -1.87 -8.29
C GLU A 163 -0.75 -1.55 -9.73
N SER A 164 -1.88 -2.07 -10.20
CA SER A 164 -2.43 -1.71 -11.50
C SER A 164 -2.87 -0.25 -11.54
N GLU A 165 -3.04 0.31 -12.75
CA GLU A 165 -3.59 1.66 -12.93
C GLU A 165 -4.93 1.85 -12.21
N ASN A 166 -5.81 0.85 -12.25
CA ASN A 166 -7.11 0.89 -11.59
C ASN A 166 -6.98 0.89 -10.06
N GLY A 167 -6.10 0.06 -9.52
CA GLY A 167 -5.82 -0.01 -8.09
C GLY A 167 -5.19 1.27 -7.57
N LYS A 168 -4.17 1.79 -8.27
CA LYS A 168 -3.53 3.08 -7.95
C LYS A 168 -4.54 4.23 -7.98
N ALA A 169 -5.43 4.24 -8.97
CA ALA A 169 -6.52 5.20 -9.05
C ALA A 169 -7.50 5.07 -7.87
N ALA A 170 -7.85 3.85 -7.47
CA ALA A 170 -8.74 3.60 -6.33
C ALA A 170 -8.09 4.06 -5.01
N LEU A 171 -6.81 3.76 -4.78
CA LEU A 171 -6.05 4.24 -3.61
C LEU A 171 -5.93 5.76 -3.60
N SER A 172 -5.64 6.39 -4.75
CA SER A 172 -5.53 7.84 -4.87
C SER A 172 -6.83 8.58 -4.52
N ARG A 173 -8.00 8.00 -4.85
CA ARG A 173 -9.30 8.59 -4.51
C ARG A 173 -9.58 8.65 -3.02
N VAL A 174 -9.12 7.67 -2.26
CA VAL A 174 -9.33 7.61 -0.81
C VAL A 174 -8.20 8.26 -0.02
N ALA A 175 -7.07 8.53 -0.67
CA ALA A 175 -5.96 9.24 -0.07
C ALA A 175 -6.27 10.72 0.13
N VAL A 176 -5.69 11.30 1.19
CA VAL A 176 -5.86 12.69 1.61
C VAL A 176 -4.51 13.40 1.58
N GLY A 177 -4.51 14.66 1.14
CA GLY A 177 -3.31 15.49 1.05
C GLY A 177 -2.95 15.82 -0.40
N ALA A 178 -2.25 16.95 -0.59
CA ALA A 178 -1.88 17.44 -1.91
C ALA A 178 -0.46 17.05 -2.31
N THR A 179 0.50 17.15 -1.41
CA THR A 179 1.93 16.88 -1.68
C THR A 179 2.36 15.51 -1.17
N LEU A 180 1.98 15.18 0.06
CA LEU A 180 2.21 13.87 0.65
C LEU A 180 0.86 13.21 0.89
N LEU A 181 0.60 12.14 0.15
CA LEU A 181 -0.64 11.39 0.30
C LEU A 181 -0.65 10.65 1.64
N ASN A 182 -1.69 10.88 2.41
CA ASN A 182 -2.03 10.09 3.60
C ASN A 182 -3.16 9.14 3.23
N LEU A 183 -3.02 7.87 3.53
CA LEU A 183 -4.00 6.83 3.27
C LEU A 183 -4.75 6.50 4.58
N PRO A 184 -5.95 7.09 4.82
CA PRO A 184 -6.72 6.79 6.02
C PRO A 184 -7.19 5.33 6.00
N VAL A 185 -7.16 4.65 7.16
CA VAL A 185 -7.62 3.26 7.28
C VAL A 185 -9.06 3.09 6.81
N GLU A 186 -9.96 4.00 7.19
CA GLU A 186 -11.36 3.94 6.79
C GLU A 186 -11.57 4.18 5.29
N GLY A 187 -10.70 4.98 4.65
CA GLY A 187 -10.67 5.12 3.21
C GLY A 187 -10.19 3.83 2.54
N LEU A 188 -9.08 3.28 3.03
CA LEU A 188 -8.50 2.05 2.52
C LEU A 188 -9.48 0.87 2.58
N LYS A 189 -10.20 0.70 3.68
CA LYS A 189 -11.24 -0.33 3.85
C LYS A 189 -12.34 -0.26 2.81
N LYS A 190 -12.70 0.94 2.37
CA LYS A 190 -13.77 1.19 1.39
C LYS A 190 -13.33 1.04 -0.07
N VAL A 191 -12.03 0.88 -0.33
CA VAL A 191 -11.53 0.66 -1.70
C VAL A 191 -12.23 -0.56 -2.29
N THR A 192 -12.84 -0.41 -3.46
CA THR A 192 -13.46 -1.53 -4.17
C THR A 192 -12.37 -2.33 -4.87
N ILE A 193 -12.32 -3.63 -4.61
CA ILE A 193 -11.38 -4.58 -5.20
C ILE A 193 -12.14 -5.67 -5.98
N PRO A 194 -11.57 -6.23 -7.07
CA PRO A 194 -12.14 -7.41 -7.70
C PRO A 194 -11.97 -8.64 -6.80
N LEU A 195 -12.96 -9.52 -6.80
CA LEU A 195 -12.87 -10.78 -6.06
C LEU A 195 -13.35 -11.96 -6.93
N PRO A 196 -12.56 -12.38 -7.94
CA PRO A 196 -12.86 -13.59 -8.69
C PRO A 196 -12.63 -14.84 -7.82
N ASP A 197 -12.95 -16.02 -8.34
CA ASP A 197 -12.66 -17.29 -7.66
C ASP A 197 -11.15 -17.47 -7.43
N LEU A 198 -10.78 -18.23 -6.40
CA LEU A 198 -9.38 -18.42 -5.97
C LEU A 198 -8.49 -19.04 -7.07
N LYS A 199 -9.06 -19.86 -7.96
CA LYS A 199 -8.31 -20.44 -9.08
C LYS A 199 -7.89 -19.36 -10.09
N SER A 200 -8.82 -18.46 -10.41
CA SER A 200 -8.54 -17.30 -11.25
C SER A 200 -7.55 -16.33 -10.62
N GLN A 201 -7.68 -16.08 -9.31
CA GLN A 201 -6.73 -15.27 -8.54
C GLN A 201 -5.32 -15.88 -8.60
N LYS A 202 -5.20 -17.19 -8.40
CA LYS A 202 -3.91 -17.90 -8.42
C LYS A 202 -3.17 -17.72 -9.75
N ILE A 203 -3.86 -17.82 -10.87
CA ILE A 203 -3.24 -17.64 -12.19
C ILE A 203 -2.60 -16.25 -12.34
N ILE A 204 -3.27 -15.22 -11.83
CA ILE A 204 -2.76 -13.84 -11.87
C ILE A 204 -1.61 -13.67 -10.87
N ALA A 205 -1.79 -14.19 -9.67
CA ALA A 205 -0.79 -14.14 -8.59
C ALA A 205 0.53 -14.81 -9.00
N ASP A 206 0.47 -16.00 -9.59
CA ASP A 206 1.66 -16.74 -10.02
C ASP A 206 2.46 -15.96 -11.08
N LYS A 207 1.76 -15.32 -12.03
CA LYS A 207 2.40 -14.47 -13.05
C LYS A 207 3.01 -13.19 -12.45
N TYR A 208 2.33 -12.60 -11.50
CA TYR A 208 2.79 -11.38 -10.84
C TYR A 208 4.01 -11.69 -9.96
N TYR A 209 3.94 -12.74 -9.16
CA TYR A 209 5.04 -13.19 -8.29
C TYR A 209 6.30 -13.54 -9.08
N ALA A 210 6.15 -14.22 -10.23
CA ALA A 210 7.28 -14.52 -11.12
C ALA A 210 8.00 -13.23 -11.56
N LYS A 211 7.26 -12.17 -11.92
CA LYS A 211 7.85 -10.87 -12.27
C LYS A 211 8.56 -10.19 -11.11
N ILE A 212 7.98 -10.25 -9.90
CA ILE A 212 8.63 -9.69 -8.71
C ILE A 212 9.96 -10.39 -8.43
N ASN A 213 10.01 -11.71 -8.57
CA ASN A 213 11.25 -12.47 -8.39
C ASN A 213 12.29 -12.12 -9.47
N GLU A 214 11.89 -11.96 -10.73
CA GLU A 214 12.79 -11.52 -11.81
C GLU A 214 13.39 -10.13 -11.48
N ILE A 215 12.59 -9.19 -10.98
CA ILE A 215 13.07 -7.87 -10.57
C ILE A 215 14.05 -7.98 -9.38
N LYS A 216 13.77 -8.84 -8.40
CA LYS A 216 14.69 -9.09 -7.28
C LYS A 216 16.04 -9.60 -7.76
N GLU A 217 16.05 -10.63 -8.59
CA GLU A 217 17.28 -11.19 -9.16
C GLU A 217 18.08 -10.14 -9.94
N LEU A 218 17.40 -9.23 -10.66
CA LEU A 218 18.09 -8.14 -11.38
C LEU A 218 18.72 -7.14 -10.41
N ILE A 219 18.06 -6.81 -9.30
CA ILE A 219 18.57 -5.87 -8.27
C ILE A 219 19.78 -6.48 -7.56
N GLU A 220 19.74 -7.78 -7.23
CA GLU A 220 20.84 -8.48 -6.55
C GLU A 220 22.10 -8.63 -7.42
N ASN A 221 21.95 -8.55 -8.74
CA ASN A 221 23.06 -8.66 -9.70
C ASN A 221 23.65 -7.30 -10.12
N LEU A 222 23.16 -6.18 -9.56
CA LEU A 222 23.69 -4.82 -9.79
C LEU A 222 24.65 -4.39 -8.70
#